data_910c5d0f22ee94fece0dae0abe9d52af
#
_entry.id   910c5d0f22ee94fece0dae0abe9d52af
#
_cell.length_a   1.000
_cell.length_b   1.000
_cell.length_c   1.000
_cell.angle_alpha   90.00
_cell.angle_beta   90.00
_cell.angle_gamma   90.00
#
_symmetry.space_group_name_H-M   'P 1'
#
loop_
_entity.id
_entity.type
_entity.pdbx_description
1 polymer ?
#
loop_
_entity_poly.entity_id
_entity_poly.type
_entity_poly.pdbx_seq_one_letter_code
_entity_poly.pdbx_strand_id
1 'polypeptide(L)'
;MQAKSQNNLIFFERSILDAQNRTENLAFCSLHRIFATMKNKNMVKKIVWTLVIVVAICIVALIASGFYMLDYSLSPDPHRTDTDLKYKELFAEYPETVAWIDSLNQHKALRDTFMTDDEGNRHHAYCIKKGGKRTAFVIHGWRDQAIEFFYLARMYEREFGYNVVVPDLYASGKSEGDVLQMGWLDRLDVLQWLNLFKTDTMVVHGVSMGGATTMMLSGEPVPDGIKDIRFVDDCGYTSVWDEFEGELKNQFNLPAFPLMHTTSLLCQLRYGWNFDEASAISQVKKCPYPMFFIHGDNDTFVPTEMVHRLYKTKSEPKQLWITKNTGHAQSYKNHREEYINKIREYISTNYEK
;
A
#
# COMPACT_ATOMS: atom_id res chain seq x y z
N MET A 1 -55.90 24.41 45.71
CA MET A 1 -55.19 24.14 44.43
C MET A 1 -54.35 22.87 44.44
N GLN A 2 -53.86 22.36 45.53
CA GLN A 2 -53.00 21.16 45.59
C GLN A 2 -53.71 19.84 45.28
N ALA A 3 -54.96 19.64 45.58
CA ALA A 3 -55.66 18.38 45.33
C ALA A 3 -55.94 18.06 43.86
N LYS A 4 -56.04 19.08 42.99
CA LYS A 4 -56.26 18.90 41.53
C LYS A 4 -54.99 18.49 40.79
N SER A 5 -53.82 18.86 41.32
CA SER A 5 -52.50 18.50 40.74
C SER A 5 -52.15 17.04 40.99
N GLN A 6 -52.44 16.52 42.16
CA GLN A 6 -52.17 15.11 42.50
C GLN A 6 -53.05 14.11 41.72
N ASN A 7 -54.31 14.44 41.47
CA ASN A 7 -55.20 13.58 40.67
C ASN A 7 -54.76 13.51 39.17
N ASN A 8 -54.22 14.61 38.59
CA ASN A 8 -53.73 14.61 37.24
C ASN A 8 -52.41 13.80 37.10
N LEU A 9 -51.56 13.80 38.12
CA LEU A 9 -50.31 13.02 38.13
C LEU A 9 -50.62 11.52 38.17
N ILE A 10 -51.53 11.10 39.01
CA ILE A 10 -51.93 9.68 39.13
C ILE A 10 -52.63 9.20 37.84
N PHE A 11 -53.40 10.08 37.16
CA PHE A 11 -54.04 9.73 35.91
C PHE A 11 -53.01 9.58 34.77
N PHE A 12 -51.96 10.40 34.77
CA PHE A 12 -50.87 10.35 33.77
C PHE A 12 -49.97 9.09 34.00
N GLU A 13 -49.63 8.77 35.22
CA GLU A 13 -48.88 7.55 35.56
C GLU A 13 -49.66 6.27 35.23
N ARG A 14 -50.97 6.23 35.48
CA ARG A 14 -51.82 5.11 35.04
C ARG A 14 -51.87 4.97 33.51
N SER A 15 -51.94 6.07 32.76
CA SER A 15 -52.00 6.01 31.31
C SER A 15 -50.66 5.53 30.69
N ILE A 16 -49.51 5.85 31.31
CA ILE A 16 -48.20 5.35 30.92
C ILE A 16 -48.07 3.84 31.22
N LEU A 17 -48.50 3.42 32.44
CA LEU A 17 -48.52 1.99 32.82
C LEU A 17 -49.42 1.15 31.90
N ASP A 18 -50.61 1.68 31.53
CA ASP A 18 -51.52 1.00 30.62
C ASP A 18 -50.99 0.95 29.18
N ALA A 19 -50.26 1.96 28.77
CA ALA A 19 -49.57 1.97 27.46
C ALA A 19 -48.40 0.96 27.42
N GLN A 20 -47.59 0.91 28.49
CA GLN A 20 -46.51 -0.05 28.65
C GLN A 20 -47.03 -1.50 28.71
N ASN A 21 -48.07 -1.77 29.50
CA ASN A 21 -48.74 -3.08 29.55
C ASN A 21 -49.37 -3.49 28.20
N ARG A 22 -49.88 -2.54 27.38
CA ARG A 22 -50.38 -2.84 26.03
C ARG A 22 -49.27 -3.21 25.09
N THR A 23 -48.13 -2.52 25.14
CA THR A 23 -46.96 -2.84 24.29
C THR A 23 -46.32 -4.18 24.69
N GLU A 24 -46.21 -4.50 25.98
CA GLU A 24 -45.73 -5.79 26.44
C GLU A 24 -46.69 -6.95 26.06
N ASN A 25 -48.01 -6.74 26.19
CA ASN A 25 -49.00 -7.74 25.77
C ASN A 25 -49.02 -7.94 24.25
N LEU A 26 -48.80 -6.87 23.42
CA LEU A 26 -48.69 -7.00 22.00
C LEU A 26 -47.41 -7.73 21.58
N ALA A 27 -46.30 -7.46 22.28
CA ALA A 27 -45.04 -8.19 22.05
C ALA A 27 -45.16 -9.68 22.46
N PHE A 28 -45.82 -9.95 23.59
CA PHE A 28 -46.06 -11.32 24.08
C PHE A 28 -47.03 -12.09 23.18
N CYS A 29 -48.10 -11.44 22.69
CA CYS A 29 -49.01 -12.04 21.71
C CYS A 29 -48.35 -12.28 20.35
N SER A 30 -47.44 -11.41 19.91
CA SER A 30 -46.68 -11.61 18.65
C SER A 30 -45.68 -12.74 18.81
N LEU A 31 -44.96 -12.84 19.92
CA LEU A 31 -44.08 -13.95 20.27
C LEU A 31 -44.86 -15.27 20.36
N HIS A 32 -46.02 -15.28 21.02
CA HIS A 32 -46.87 -16.50 21.13
C HIS A 32 -47.42 -16.94 19.77
N ARG A 33 -47.78 -16.01 18.86
CA ARG A 33 -48.14 -16.33 17.46
C ARG A 33 -46.96 -16.92 16.70
N ILE A 34 -45.74 -16.38 16.88
CA ILE A 34 -44.53 -16.92 16.27
C ILE A 34 -44.28 -18.35 16.80
N PHE A 35 -44.36 -18.58 18.12
CA PHE A 35 -44.20 -19.93 18.71
C PHE A 35 -45.30 -20.91 18.32
N ALA A 36 -46.56 -20.43 18.21
CA ALA A 36 -47.68 -21.28 17.75
C ALA A 36 -47.53 -21.65 16.26
N THR A 37 -46.96 -20.76 15.47
CA THR A 37 -46.68 -20.98 14.05
C THR A 37 -45.51 -21.98 13.89
N MET A 38 -44.55 -21.99 14.83
CA MET A 38 -43.43 -22.97 14.82
C MET A 38 -43.85 -24.42 15.12
N LYS A 39 -45.08 -24.69 15.59
CA LYS A 39 -45.60 -26.03 15.75
C LYS A 39 -45.85 -26.79 14.45
N ASN A 40 -45.91 -26.08 13.32
CA ASN A 40 -46.03 -26.68 12.01
C ASN A 40 -44.65 -27.05 11.46
N LYS A 41 -44.20 -28.28 11.61
CA LYS A 41 -42.90 -28.81 11.17
C LYS A 41 -42.56 -28.47 9.72
N ASN A 42 -43.56 -28.41 8.84
CA ASN A 42 -43.33 -28.09 7.42
C ASN A 42 -43.04 -26.59 7.19
N MET A 43 -43.63 -25.71 7.99
CA MET A 43 -43.36 -24.27 7.90
C MET A 43 -41.99 -23.91 8.48
N VAL A 44 -41.60 -24.51 9.62
CA VAL A 44 -40.24 -24.38 10.19
C VAL A 44 -39.20 -24.84 9.18
N LYS A 45 -39.40 -25.99 8.52
CA LYS A 45 -38.50 -26.45 7.47
C LYS A 45 -38.37 -25.44 6.32
N LYS A 46 -39.48 -24.87 5.83
CA LYS A 46 -39.45 -23.83 4.79
C LYS A 46 -38.67 -22.60 5.22
N ILE A 47 -38.89 -22.10 6.43
CA ILE A 47 -38.14 -20.93 6.98
C ILE A 47 -36.64 -21.24 7.06
N VAL A 48 -36.25 -22.40 7.61
CA VAL A 48 -34.87 -22.83 7.71
C VAL A 48 -34.20 -22.90 6.31
N TRP A 49 -34.86 -23.54 5.35
CA TRP A 49 -34.35 -23.63 3.98
C TRP A 49 -34.23 -22.26 3.30
N THR A 50 -35.19 -21.35 3.52
CA THR A 50 -35.11 -19.97 3.01
C THR A 50 -33.90 -19.24 3.63
N LEU A 51 -33.68 -19.36 4.94
CA LEU A 51 -32.52 -18.77 5.61
C LEU A 51 -31.20 -19.35 5.06
N VAL A 52 -31.14 -20.67 4.88
CA VAL A 52 -29.94 -21.34 4.29
C VAL A 52 -29.66 -20.81 2.89
N ILE A 53 -30.69 -20.66 2.05
CA ILE A 53 -30.54 -20.12 0.69
C ILE A 53 -30.06 -18.67 0.72
N VAL A 54 -30.66 -17.83 1.59
CA VAL A 54 -30.24 -16.41 1.74
C VAL A 54 -28.79 -16.32 2.19
N VAL A 55 -28.38 -17.09 3.19
CA VAL A 55 -26.99 -17.14 3.66
C VAL A 55 -26.05 -17.60 2.54
N ALA A 56 -26.43 -18.64 1.78
CA ALA A 56 -25.62 -19.09 0.65
C ALA A 56 -25.46 -18.00 -0.43
N ILE A 57 -26.53 -17.27 -0.75
CA ILE A 57 -26.46 -16.14 -1.69
C ILE A 57 -25.53 -15.03 -1.15
N CYS A 58 -25.62 -14.70 0.14
CA CYS A 58 -24.74 -13.70 0.75
C CYS A 58 -23.26 -14.13 0.71
N ILE A 59 -22.96 -15.40 0.96
CA ILE A 59 -21.60 -15.94 0.86
C ILE A 59 -21.08 -15.85 -0.58
N VAL A 60 -21.87 -16.25 -1.56
CA VAL A 60 -21.49 -16.16 -2.99
C VAL A 60 -21.25 -14.71 -3.39
N ALA A 61 -22.13 -13.78 -2.98
CA ALA A 61 -21.97 -12.36 -3.25
C ALA A 61 -20.70 -11.80 -2.59
N LEU A 62 -20.39 -12.20 -1.36
CA LEU A 62 -19.19 -11.78 -0.64
C LEU A 62 -17.91 -12.28 -1.33
N ILE A 63 -17.89 -13.54 -1.77
CA ILE A 63 -16.76 -14.13 -2.51
C ILE A 63 -16.57 -13.40 -3.84
N ALA A 64 -17.66 -13.17 -4.59
CA ALA A 64 -17.61 -12.42 -5.85
C ALA A 64 -17.09 -10.97 -5.65
N SER A 65 -17.55 -10.30 -4.59
CA SER A 65 -17.05 -8.98 -4.21
C SER A 65 -15.56 -9.00 -3.84
N GLY A 66 -15.10 -10.06 -3.14
CA GLY A 66 -13.70 -10.25 -2.82
C GLY A 66 -12.83 -10.41 -4.06
N PHE A 67 -13.25 -11.19 -5.05
CA PHE A 67 -12.55 -11.30 -6.33
C PHE A 67 -12.54 -9.98 -7.11
N TYR A 68 -13.65 -9.25 -7.11
CA TYR A 68 -13.72 -7.91 -7.71
C TYR A 68 -12.72 -6.95 -7.06
N MET A 69 -12.61 -6.96 -5.73
CA MET A 69 -11.65 -6.12 -5.01
C MET A 69 -10.19 -6.50 -5.32
N LEU A 70 -9.88 -7.80 -5.42
CA LEU A 70 -8.55 -8.25 -5.83
C LEU A 70 -8.22 -7.76 -7.24
N ASP A 71 -9.11 -7.97 -8.18
CA ASP A 71 -8.92 -7.54 -9.56
C ASP A 71 -8.77 -6.00 -9.65
N TYR A 72 -9.62 -5.26 -8.95
CA TYR A 72 -9.56 -3.80 -8.86
C TYR A 72 -8.21 -3.30 -8.32
N SER A 73 -7.69 -3.90 -7.24
CA SER A 73 -6.51 -3.42 -6.54
C SER A 73 -5.20 -3.93 -7.13
N LEU A 74 -5.20 -5.15 -7.68
CA LEU A 74 -3.99 -5.83 -8.11
C LEU A 74 -3.80 -5.89 -9.63
N SER A 75 -4.76 -5.42 -10.43
CA SER A 75 -4.57 -5.36 -11.89
C SER A 75 -3.50 -4.34 -12.26
N PRO A 76 -2.55 -4.70 -13.13
CA PRO A 76 -1.53 -3.80 -13.63
C PRO A 76 -2.12 -2.69 -14.51
N ASP A 77 -1.33 -1.64 -14.78
CA ASP A 77 -1.68 -0.61 -15.76
C ASP A 77 -1.84 -1.26 -17.16
N PRO A 78 -2.99 -1.07 -17.84
CA PRO A 78 -3.18 -1.59 -19.20
C PRO A 78 -2.21 -0.98 -20.23
N HIS A 79 -1.62 0.18 -19.93
CA HIS A 79 -0.63 0.86 -20.79
C HIS A 79 0.82 0.66 -20.32
N ARG A 80 1.08 -0.29 -19.40
CA ARG A 80 2.42 -0.50 -18.82
C ARG A 80 3.54 -0.73 -19.84
N THR A 81 3.21 -1.23 -21.01
CA THR A 81 4.21 -1.49 -22.08
C THR A 81 4.34 -0.35 -23.10
N ASP A 82 3.53 0.69 -22.99
CA ASP A 82 3.59 1.87 -23.86
C ASP A 82 4.67 2.85 -23.37
N THR A 83 5.92 2.53 -23.70
CA THR A 83 7.08 3.32 -23.30
C THR A 83 7.05 4.74 -23.85
N ASP A 84 6.48 4.96 -25.03
CA ASP A 84 6.41 6.30 -25.66
C ASP A 84 5.44 7.20 -24.88
N LEU A 85 4.30 6.65 -24.46
CA LEU A 85 3.36 7.35 -23.59
C LEU A 85 4.04 7.75 -22.27
N LYS A 86 4.76 6.80 -21.65
CA LYS A 86 5.40 7.03 -20.34
C LYS A 86 6.56 8.05 -20.43
N TYR A 87 7.34 8.05 -21.49
CA TYR A 87 8.31 9.12 -21.74
C TYR A 87 7.64 10.47 -21.96
N LYS A 88 6.53 10.53 -22.67
CA LYS A 88 5.78 11.76 -22.88
C LYS A 88 5.24 12.33 -21.54
N GLU A 89 4.72 11.48 -20.68
CA GLU A 89 4.24 11.86 -19.33
C GLU A 89 5.40 12.38 -18.48
N LEU A 90 6.52 11.66 -18.41
CA LEU A 90 7.73 12.08 -17.72
C LEU A 90 8.23 13.44 -18.20
N PHE A 91 8.31 13.65 -19.52
CA PHE A 91 8.83 14.90 -20.10
C PHE A 91 7.91 16.09 -19.87
N ALA A 92 6.60 15.85 -19.80
CA ALA A 92 5.64 16.89 -19.47
C ALA A 92 5.77 17.35 -18.01
N GLU A 93 6.06 16.41 -17.10
CA GLU A 93 6.16 16.71 -15.68
C GLU A 93 7.57 17.15 -15.25
N TYR A 94 8.62 16.52 -15.84
CA TYR A 94 10.04 16.75 -15.53
C TYR A 94 10.84 17.03 -16.80
N PRO A 95 10.66 18.20 -17.45
CA PRO A 95 11.27 18.51 -18.76
C PRO A 95 12.80 18.49 -18.77
N GLU A 96 13.44 18.66 -17.61
CA GLU A 96 14.90 18.54 -17.47
C GLU A 96 15.43 17.11 -17.70
N THR A 97 14.55 16.11 -17.72
CA THR A 97 14.93 14.72 -18.01
C THR A 97 15.18 14.49 -19.51
N VAL A 98 14.62 15.31 -20.40
CA VAL A 98 14.76 15.17 -21.86
C VAL A 98 16.23 15.16 -22.27
N ALA A 99 16.94 16.27 -22.07
CA ALA A 99 18.34 16.39 -22.47
C ALA A 99 19.25 15.38 -21.75
N TRP A 100 18.88 14.99 -20.54
CA TRP A 100 19.62 13.98 -19.79
C TRP A 100 19.46 12.58 -20.42
N ILE A 101 18.25 12.16 -20.77
CA ILE A 101 17.98 10.88 -21.43
C ILE A 101 18.61 10.85 -22.83
N ASP A 102 18.51 11.94 -23.61
CA ASP A 102 19.15 12.05 -24.91
C ASP A 102 20.68 11.85 -24.80
N SER A 103 21.31 12.48 -23.80
CA SER A 103 22.74 12.29 -23.53
C SER A 103 23.07 10.84 -23.15
N LEU A 104 22.26 10.19 -22.32
CA LEU A 104 22.47 8.78 -21.96
C LEU A 104 22.35 7.86 -23.16
N ASN A 105 21.39 8.09 -24.03
CA ASN A 105 21.16 7.30 -25.25
C ASN A 105 22.31 7.49 -26.25
N GLN A 106 22.76 8.73 -26.48
CA GLN A 106 23.91 9.03 -27.36
C GLN A 106 25.17 8.30 -26.91
N HIS A 107 25.39 8.21 -25.59
CA HIS A 107 26.58 7.53 -25.03
C HIS A 107 26.32 6.04 -24.75
N LYS A 108 25.15 5.50 -25.08
CA LYS A 108 24.73 4.12 -24.77
C LYS A 108 24.87 3.77 -23.27
N ALA A 109 24.64 4.77 -22.40
CA ALA A 109 24.79 4.65 -20.96
C ALA A 109 23.53 4.14 -20.28
N LEU A 110 22.33 4.40 -20.84
CA LEU A 110 21.07 3.81 -20.42
C LEU A 110 20.94 2.42 -21.05
N ARG A 111 20.78 1.40 -20.22
CA ARG A 111 20.72 0.00 -20.67
C ARG A 111 19.52 -0.72 -20.09
N ASP A 112 18.80 -1.43 -20.95
CA ASP A 112 17.86 -2.46 -20.52
C ASP A 112 18.64 -3.67 -19.99
N THR A 113 18.22 -4.16 -18.84
CA THR A 113 18.80 -5.36 -18.22
C THR A 113 17.67 -6.25 -17.73
N PHE A 114 17.88 -7.55 -17.85
CA PHE A 114 16.88 -8.54 -17.45
C PHE A 114 17.50 -9.54 -16.49
N MET A 115 16.70 -10.01 -15.54
CA MET A 115 16.98 -11.19 -14.73
C MET A 115 15.80 -12.16 -14.84
N THR A 116 16.02 -13.39 -14.45
CA THR A 116 14.95 -14.40 -14.31
C THR A 116 14.95 -14.84 -12.86
N ASP A 117 13.79 -14.84 -12.23
CA ASP A 117 13.61 -15.33 -10.87
C ASP A 117 13.62 -16.87 -10.80
N ASP A 118 13.53 -17.42 -9.59
CA ASP A 118 13.52 -18.86 -9.36
C ASP A 118 12.25 -19.55 -9.90
N GLU A 119 11.20 -18.79 -10.17
CA GLU A 119 9.94 -19.27 -10.74
C GLU A 119 9.94 -19.23 -12.28
N GLY A 120 10.97 -18.62 -12.88
CA GLY A 120 11.15 -18.50 -14.33
C GLY A 120 10.57 -17.22 -14.92
N ASN A 121 10.05 -16.28 -14.12
CA ASN A 121 9.55 -15.00 -14.61
C ASN A 121 10.71 -14.06 -14.96
N ARG A 122 10.52 -13.31 -16.03
CA ARG A 122 11.51 -12.36 -16.52
C ARG A 122 11.23 -10.97 -15.96
N HIS A 123 12.18 -10.44 -15.21
CA HIS A 123 12.16 -9.09 -14.66
C HIS A 123 13.07 -8.16 -15.44
N HIS A 124 12.67 -6.89 -15.55
CA HIS A 124 13.39 -5.85 -16.26
C HIS A 124 13.88 -4.74 -15.32
N ALA A 125 14.99 -4.11 -15.65
CA ALA A 125 15.45 -2.88 -15.04
C ALA A 125 16.19 -2.00 -16.04
N TYR A 126 16.04 -0.69 -15.92
CA TYR A 126 16.94 0.27 -16.55
C TYR A 126 18.18 0.49 -15.67
N CYS A 127 19.35 0.45 -16.29
CA CYS A 127 20.62 0.58 -15.60
C CYS A 127 21.47 1.68 -16.18
N ILE A 128 22.04 2.53 -15.33
CA ILE A 128 22.98 3.60 -15.69
C ILE A 128 24.27 3.39 -14.90
N LYS A 129 25.39 3.11 -15.61
CA LYS A 129 26.70 2.86 -15.00
C LYS A 129 27.57 4.13 -15.07
N LYS A 130 28.04 4.60 -13.90
CA LYS A 130 29.05 5.67 -13.76
C LYS A 130 30.45 5.13 -13.48
N GLY A 131 30.58 3.85 -13.19
CA GLY A 131 31.86 3.19 -12.87
C GLY A 131 32.33 3.34 -11.42
N GLY A 132 31.52 3.94 -10.54
CA GLY A 132 31.82 4.08 -9.11
C GLY A 132 31.40 2.86 -8.28
N LYS A 133 31.70 2.93 -6.95
CA LYS A 133 31.35 1.90 -5.98
C LYS A 133 30.07 2.22 -5.19
N ARG A 134 29.21 3.05 -5.77
CA ARG A 134 27.95 3.49 -5.17
C ARG A 134 26.82 3.24 -6.15
N THR A 135 25.75 2.58 -5.72
CA THR A 135 24.57 2.28 -6.55
C THR A 135 23.31 2.73 -5.83
N ALA A 136 22.43 3.41 -6.53
CA ALA A 136 21.09 3.75 -6.08
C ALA A 136 20.06 2.88 -6.84
N PHE A 137 19.13 2.30 -6.11
CA PHE A 137 17.93 1.67 -6.62
C PHE A 137 16.77 2.64 -6.46
N VAL A 138 15.98 2.84 -7.49
CA VAL A 138 14.79 3.69 -7.48
C VAL A 138 13.59 2.81 -7.77
N ILE A 139 12.66 2.72 -6.82
CA ILE A 139 11.52 1.79 -6.85
C ILE A 139 10.23 2.59 -7.05
N HIS A 140 9.49 2.24 -8.10
CA HIS A 140 8.28 2.93 -8.53
C HIS A 140 7.03 2.58 -7.69
N GLY A 141 5.95 3.37 -7.86
CA GLY A 141 4.67 3.24 -7.19
C GLY A 141 3.70 2.23 -7.81
N TRP A 142 2.49 2.23 -7.29
CA TRP A 142 1.39 1.37 -7.75
C TRP A 142 0.93 1.75 -9.15
N ARG A 143 0.87 0.77 -10.05
CA ARG A 143 0.55 0.92 -11.47
C ARG A 143 1.51 1.82 -12.28
N ASP A 144 2.61 2.23 -11.67
CA ASP A 144 3.68 2.95 -12.34
C ASP A 144 4.71 1.97 -12.97
N GLN A 145 5.75 2.53 -13.54
CA GLN A 145 6.91 1.79 -14.05
C GLN A 145 8.20 2.62 -13.96
N ALA A 146 9.32 1.99 -14.19
CA ALA A 146 10.65 2.59 -14.03
C ALA A 146 10.84 3.95 -14.72
N ILE A 147 10.28 4.14 -15.92
CA ILE A 147 10.45 5.39 -16.71
C ILE A 147 9.92 6.59 -15.95
N GLU A 148 8.77 6.47 -15.29
CA GLU A 148 8.12 7.57 -14.57
C GLU A 148 8.97 8.08 -13.41
N PHE A 149 9.94 7.29 -12.92
CA PHE A 149 10.84 7.63 -11.80
C PHE A 149 12.25 8.06 -12.26
N PHE A 150 12.46 8.31 -13.56
CA PHE A 150 13.74 8.77 -14.07
C PHE A 150 14.16 10.16 -13.54
N TYR A 151 13.25 10.95 -13.00
CA TYR A 151 13.59 12.18 -12.32
C TYR A 151 14.44 11.92 -11.04
N LEU A 152 14.16 10.87 -10.28
CA LEU A 152 14.99 10.42 -9.15
C LEU A 152 16.28 9.76 -9.65
N ALA A 153 16.20 8.94 -10.71
CA ALA A 153 17.38 8.36 -11.33
C ALA A 153 18.37 9.45 -11.75
N ARG A 154 17.88 10.52 -12.38
CA ARG A 154 18.68 11.69 -12.74
C ARG A 154 19.28 12.37 -11.50
N MET A 155 18.53 12.54 -10.43
CA MET A 155 19.03 13.09 -9.18
C MET A 155 20.23 12.26 -8.66
N TYR A 156 20.10 10.96 -8.55
CA TYR A 156 21.19 10.10 -8.07
C TYR A 156 22.40 10.11 -9.01
N GLU A 157 22.18 10.09 -10.31
CA GLU A 157 23.26 10.08 -11.30
C GLU A 157 23.98 11.44 -11.40
N ARG A 158 23.24 12.55 -11.49
CA ARG A 158 23.80 13.89 -11.74
C ARG A 158 24.28 14.57 -10.46
N GLU A 159 23.47 14.52 -9.40
CA GLU A 159 23.78 15.27 -8.18
C GLU A 159 24.74 14.51 -7.25
N PHE A 160 24.72 13.16 -7.30
CA PHE A 160 25.47 12.34 -6.34
C PHE A 160 26.49 11.39 -6.99
N GLY A 161 26.45 11.20 -8.32
CA GLY A 161 27.40 10.38 -9.05
C GLY A 161 27.28 8.88 -8.78
N TYR A 162 26.07 8.39 -8.49
CA TYR A 162 25.79 6.96 -8.30
C TYR A 162 25.59 6.25 -9.64
N ASN A 163 25.91 4.96 -9.68
CA ASN A 163 25.26 4.06 -10.62
C ASN A 163 23.78 4.02 -10.23
N VAL A 164 22.87 3.84 -11.21
CA VAL A 164 21.44 3.77 -10.91
C VAL A 164 20.83 2.54 -11.54
N VAL A 165 19.97 1.87 -10.79
CA VAL A 165 19.13 0.77 -11.24
C VAL A 165 17.68 1.13 -10.93
N VAL A 166 16.84 1.11 -11.96
CA VAL A 166 15.41 1.39 -11.84
C VAL A 166 14.66 0.16 -12.34
N PRO A 167 14.32 -0.77 -11.46
CA PRO A 167 13.57 -1.96 -11.86
C PRO A 167 12.12 -1.61 -12.18
N ASP A 168 11.57 -2.27 -13.19
CA ASP A 168 10.15 -2.49 -13.30
C ASP A 168 9.79 -3.63 -12.35
N LEU A 169 8.92 -3.37 -11.37
CA LEU A 169 8.43 -4.40 -10.46
C LEU A 169 7.61 -5.45 -11.22
N TYR A 170 7.27 -6.56 -10.57
CA TYR A 170 6.46 -7.61 -11.18
C TYR A 170 5.15 -7.03 -11.75
N ALA A 171 4.74 -7.49 -12.92
CA ALA A 171 3.58 -7.00 -13.65
C ALA A 171 3.61 -5.50 -14.04
N SER A 172 4.79 -4.85 -14.04
CA SER A 172 4.97 -3.45 -14.41
C SER A 172 5.98 -3.30 -15.55
N GLY A 173 5.83 -2.25 -16.37
CA GLY A 173 6.74 -1.94 -17.47
C GLY A 173 7.01 -3.13 -18.37
N LYS A 174 8.31 -3.47 -18.53
CA LYS A 174 8.78 -4.61 -19.34
C LYS A 174 8.95 -5.92 -18.53
N SER A 175 8.67 -5.91 -17.23
CA SER A 175 8.66 -7.13 -16.41
C SER A 175 7.43 -7.97 -16.72
N GLU A 176 7.58 -9.29 -16.65
CA GLU A 176 6.48 -10.23 -16.76
C GLU A 176 5.58 -10.16 -15.52
N GLY A 177 4.42 -10.79 -15.61
CA GLY A 177 3.44 -10.88 -14.53
C GLY A 177 2.06 -10.37 -14.91
N ASP A 178 1.07 -10.85 -14.16
CA ASP A 178 -0.35 -10.58 -14.41
C ASP A 178 -1.02 -9.85 -13.24
N VAL A 179 -0.33 -9.71 -12.10
CA VAL A 179 -0.88 -9.18 -10.87
C VAL A 179 0.16 -8.42 -10.07
N LEU A 180 -0.21 -7.24 -9.57
CA LEU A 180 0.66 -6.46 -8.69
C LEU A 180 0.80 -7.15 -7.32
N GLN A 181 1.99 -7.10 -6.74
CA GLN A 181 2.35 -7.79 -5.50
C GLN A 181 2.41 -6.86 -4.28
N MET A 182 2.04 -5.59 -4.46
CA MET A 182 1.96 -4.57 -3.41
C MET A 182 3.21 -4.48 -2.54
N GLY A 183 4.38 -4.63 -3.15
CA GLY A 183 5.66 -4.59 -2.45
C GLY A 183 6.04 -5.86 -1.69
N TRP A 184 5.11 -6.77 -1.42
CA TRP A 184 5.39 -7.91 -0.55
C TRP A 184 6.31 -8.94 -1.22
N LEU A 185 5.94 -9.48 -2.37
CA LEU A 185 6.83 -10.36 -3.11
C LEU A 185 7.86 -9.57 -3.92
N ASP A 186 7.50 -8.39 -4.42
CA ASP A 186 8.42 -7.46 -5.11
C ASP A 186 9.71 -7.20 -4.31
N ARG A 187 9.67 -7.21 -2.96
CA ARG A 187 10.86 -7.03 -2.13
C ARG A 187 11.93 -8.10 -2.39
N LEU A 188 11.49 -9.32 -2.71
CA LEU A 188 12.41 -10.44 -2.99
C LEU A 188 13.06 -10.28 -4.37
N ASP A 189 12.30 -9.76 -5.35
CA ASP A 189 12.85 -9.43 -6.67
C ASP A 189 13.87 -8.30 -6.57
N VAL A 190 13.55 -7.26 -5.79
CA VAL A 190 14.50 -6.16 -5.53
C VAL A 190 15.75 -6.69 -4.80
N LEU A 191 15.61 -7.64 -3.87
CA LEU A 191 16.74 -8.28 -3.21
C LEU A 191 17.66 -9.02 -4.21
N GLN A 192 17.08 -9.70 -5.20
CA GLN A 192 17.85 -10.33 -6.28
C GLN A 192 18.58 -9.27 -7.14
N TRP A 193 17.92 -8.17 -7.47
CA TRP A 193 18.54 -7.04 -8.16
C TRP A 193 19.69 -6.43 -7.34
N LEU A 194 19.54 -6.27 -6.01
CA LEU A 194 20.62 -5.81 -5.13
C LEU A 194 21.83 -6.73 -5.22
N ASN A 195 21.62 -8.04 -5.26
CA ASN A 195 22.70 -9.02 -5.35
C ASN A 195 23.45 -8.95 -6.71
N LEU A 196 22.72 -8.71 -7.81
CA LEU A 196 23.30 -8.59 -9.16
C LEU A 196 24.11 -7.29 -9.34
N PHE A 197 23.68 -6.18 -8.72
CA PHE A 197 24.28 -4.86 -8.87
C PHE A 197 24.97 -4.35 -7.63
N LYS A 198 25.33 -5.25 -6.71
CA LYS A 198 25.97 -4.87 -5.45
C LYS A 198 27.26 -4.08 -5.64
N THR A 199 27.38 -3.06 -4.82
CA THR A 199 28.57 -2.19 -4.69
C THR A 199 28.86 -1.95 -3.22
N ASP A 200 29.96 -1.25 -2.92
CA ASP A 200 30.35 -0.98 -1.54
C ASP A 200 29.28 -0.20 -0.77
N THR A 201 28.64 0.76 -1.42
CA THR A 201 27.58 1.60 -0.84
C THR A 201 26.32 1.53 -1.70
N MET A 202 25.19 1.29 -1.08
CA MET A 202 23.91 1.19 -1.76
C MET A 202 22.85 2.08 -1.09
N VAL A 203 21.97 2.63 -1.93
CA VAL A 203 20.75 3.34 -1.48
C VAL A 203 19.57 2.69 -2.19
N VAL A 204 18.54 2.35 -1.44
CA VAL A 204 17.24 1.92 -1.98
C VAL A 204 16.23 3.00 -1.66
N HIS A 205 15.65 3.60 -2.69
CA HIS A 205 14.74 4.73 -2.60
C HIS A 205 13.44 4.40 -3.32
N GLY A 206 12.36 4.27 -2.60
CA GLY A 206 11.04 3.98 -3.15
C GLY A 206 10.03 5.06 -2.85
N VAL A 207 9.05 5.19 -3.73
CA VAL A 207 7.94 6.14 -3.61
C VAL A 207 6.62 5.38 -3.57
N SER A 208 5.72 5.73 -2.64
CA SER A 208 4.40 5.11 -2.50
C SER A 208 4.50 3.59 -2.28
N MET A 209 3.91 2.75 -3.14
CA MET A 209 4.11 1.30 -3.12
C MET A 209 5.60 0.94 -3.18
N GLY A 210 6.42 1.70 -3.91
CA GLY A 210 7.88 1.53 -3.93
C GLY A 210 8.53 1.85 -2.57
N GLY A 211 8.01 2.83 -1.84
CA GLY A 211 8.40 3.12 -0.46
C GLY A 211 8.08 1.96 0.47
N ALA A 212 6.86 1.41 0.37
CA ALA A 212 6.48 0.21 1.10
C ALA A 212 7.35 -1.00 0.73
N THR A 213 7.65 -1.21 -0.57
CA THR A 213 8.58 -2.24 -1.05
C THR A 213 9.98 -2.07 -0.42
N THR A 214 10.49 -0.84 -0.42
CA THR A 214 11.78 -0.47 0.19
C THR A 214 11.82 -0.78 1.69
N MET A 215 10.76 -0.44 2.40
CA MET A 215 10.61 -0.76 3.82
C MET A 215 10.47 -2.27 4.07
N MET A 216 9.70 -2.97 3.25
CA MET A 216 9.53 -4.42 3.35
C MET A 216 10.85 -5.14 3.06
N LEU A 217 11.63 -4.68 2.09
CA LEU A 217 12.97 -5.17 1.79
C LEU A 217 13.94 -4.96 2.96
N SER A 218 13.85 -3.86 3.68
CA SER A 218 14.78 -3.48 4.73
C SER A 218 14.84 -4.46 5.91
N GLY A 219 13.85 -5.32 6.05
CA GLY A 219 13.78 -6.38 7.05
C GLY A 219 14.37 -7.72 6.58
N GLU A 220 14.76 -7.82 5.31
CA GLU A 220 15.40 -9.01 4.75
C GLU A 220 16.94 -8.99 4.95
N PRO A 221 17.59 -10.14 4.94
CA PRO A 221 19.06 -10.20 4.99
C PRO A 221 19.68 -9.50 3.76
N VAL A 222 20.53 -8.52 4.00
CA VAL A 222 21.25 -7.82 2.94
C VAL A 222 22.34 -8.72 2.36
N PRO A 223 22.55 -8.72 1.02
CA PRO A 223 23.61 -9.52 0.39
C PRO A 223 25.01 -9.20 0.92
N ASP A 224 25.83 -10.24 1.12
CA ASP A 224 27.22 -10.11 1.56
C ASP A 224 28.04 -9.21 0.62
N GLY A 225 28.97 -8.45 1.19
CA GLY A 225 29.89 -7.56 0.47
C GLY A 225 29.40 -6.11 0.33
N ILE A 226 28.18 -5.80 0.72
CA ILE A 226 27.68 -4.43 0.84
C ILE A 226 28.17 -3.88 2.19
N LYS A 227 28.95 -2.77 2.15
CA LYS A 227 29.51 -2.17 3.37
C LYS A 227 28.58 -1.18 4.04
N ASP A 228 27.79 -0.46 3.24
CA ASP A 228 26.83 0.55 3.69
C ASP A 228 25.59 0.48 2.80
N ILE A 229 24.44 0.21 3.42
CA ILE A 229 23.13 0.26 2.74
C ILE A 229 22.21 1.20 3.50
N ARG A 230 21.45 1.99 2.76
CA ARG A 230 20.54 2.99 3.28
C ARG A 230 19.20 2.91 2.56
N PHE A 231 18.13 3.14 3.30
CA PHE A 231 16.77 3.07 2.79
C PHE A 231 16.11 4.45 2.85
N VAL A 232 15.40 4.81 1.78
CA VAL A 232 14.59 6.03 1.70
C VAL A 232 13.18 5.62 1.35
N ASP A 233 12.26 5.94 2.24
CA ASP A 233 10.82 5.80 2.06
C ASP A 233 10.22 7.17 1.78
N ASP A 234 9.61 7.35 0.61
CA ASP A 234 8.82 8.53 0.28
C ASP A 234 7.35 8.12 0.17
N CYS A 235 6.55 8.52 1.14
CA CYS A 235 5.09 8.31 1.26
C CYS A 235 4.61 6.84 1.14
N GLY A 236 5.38 5.87 1.64
CA GLY A 236 4.95 4.47 1.70
C GLY A 236 3.99 4.19 2.87
N TYR A 237 3.22 3.12 2.74
CA TYR A 237 2.22 2.70 3.72
C TYR A 237 2.75 1.72 4.77
N THR A 238 2.02 1.60 5.88
CA THR A 238 2.36 0.70 7.01
C THR A 238 2.17 -0.78 6.70
N SER A 239 1.13 -1.11 5.96
CA SER A 239 0.81 -2.48 5.51
C SER A 239 -0.19 -2.42 4.36
N VAL A 240 -0.29 -3.49 3.60
CA VAL A 240 -1.34 -3.63 2.57
C VAL A 240 -2.72 -3.63 3.20
N TRP A 241 -2.85 -4.18 4.42
CA TRP A 241 -4.11 -4.12 5.16
C TRP A 241 -4.52 -2.67 5.45
N ASP A 242 -3.65 -1.88 6.06
CA ASP A 242 -3.97 -0.49 6.45
C ASP A 242 -4.30 0.37 5.22
N GLU A 243 -3.56 0.18 4.13
CA GLU A 243 -3.77 0.88 2.86
C GLU A 243 -5.13 0.54 2.25
N PHE A 244 -5.42 -0.74 2.09
CA PHE A 244 -6.68 -1.17 1.47
C PHE A 244 -7.91 -0.89 2.36
N GLU A 245 -7.78 -0.94 3.69
CA GLU A 245 -8.85 -0.53 4.59
C GLU A 245 -9.17 0.96 4.45
N GLY A 246 -8.14 1.80 4.37
CA GLY A 246 -8.27 3.23 4.11
C GLY A 246 -8.99 3.51 2.79
N GLU A 247 -8.52 2.90 1.70
CA GLU A 247 -9.08 3.08 0.37
C GLU A 247 -10.49 2.49 0.23
N LEU A 248 -10.78 1.34 0.85
CA LEU A 248 -12.14 0.78 0.90
C LEU A 248 -13.13 1.75 1.56
N LYS A 249 -12.70 2.39 2.64
CA LYS A 249 -13.52 3.39 3.33
C LYS A 249 -13.65 4.68 2.51
N ASN A 250 -12.56 5.17 1.92
CA ASN A 250 -12.54 6.44 1.19
C ASN A 250 -13.33 6.36 -0.11
N GLN A 251 -13.15 5.30 -0.88
CA GLN A 251 -13.76 5.16 -2.22
C GLN A 251 -15.17 4.56 -2.19
N PHE A 252 -15.41 3.59 -1.31
CA PHE A 252 -16.67 2.83 -1.30
C PHE A 252 -17.52 3.06 -0.04
N ASN A 253 -16.98 3.75 0.97
CA ASN A 253 -17.62 3.94 2.28
C ASN A 253 -18.06 2.62 2.93
N LEU A 254 -17.28 1.55 2.74
CA LEU A 254 -17.54 0.23 3.27
C LEU A 254 -16.66 -0.08 4.50
N PRO A 255 -17.15 -0.87 5.47
CA PRO A 255 -16.35 -1.36 6.59
C PRO A 255 -15.41 -2.49 6.13
N ALA A 256 -14.28 -2.65 6.83
CA ALA A 256 -13.34 -3.73 6.54
C ALA A 256 -13.97 -5.13 6.66
N PHE A 257 -14.73 -5.38 7.73
CA PHE A 257 -15.41 -6.66 7.91
C PHE A 257 -16.78 -6.67 7.22
N PRO A 258 -17.13 -7.74 6.50
CA PRO A 258 -16.35 -8.98 6.27
C PRO A 258 -15.49 -8.96 5.00
N LEU A 259 -15.61 -7.92 4.14
CA LEU A 259 -15.08 -7.91 2.78
C LEU A 259 -13.54 -8.02 2.75
N MET A 260 -12.83 -7.21 3.53
CA MET A 260 -11.36 -7.23 3.60
C MET A 260 -10.81 -8.61 4.01
N HIS A 261 -11.41 -9.25 5.02
CA HIS A 261 -11.00 -10.58 5.46
C HIS A 261 -11.19 -11.63 4.35
N THR A 262 -12.33 -11.54 3.64
CA THR A 262 -12.59 -12.43 2.51
C THR A 262 -11.60 -12.19 1.37
N THR A 263 -11.34 -10.92 1.03
CA THR A 263 -10.40 -10.55 -0.03
C THR A 263 -8.97 -10.97 0.31
N SER A 264 -8.51 -10.77 1.55
CA SER A 264 -7.21 -11.22 2.04
C SER A 264 -7.06 -12.74 1.98
N LEU A 265 -8.09 -13.50 2.39
CA LEU A 265 -8.11 -14.97 2.26
C LEU A 265 -8.05 -15.42 0.80
N LEU A 266 -8.80 -14.77 -0.09
CA LEU A 266 -8.77 -15.08 -1.52
C LEU A 266 -7.41 -14.75 -2.15
N CYS A 267 -6.75 -13.68 -1.71
CA CYS A 267 -5.38 -13.35 -2.09
C CYS A 267 -4.41 -14.46 -1.69
N GLN A 268 -4.51 -14.93 -0.44
CA GLN A 268 -3.69 -16.06 0.04
C GLN A 268 -3.91 -17.34 -0.78
N LEU A 269 -5.15 -17.67 -1.10
CA LEU A 269 -5.48 -18.87 -1.85
C LEU A 269 -5.05 -18.81 -3.32
N ARG A 270 -5.06 -17.62 -3.93
CA ARG A 270 -4.79 -17.45 -5.35
C ARG A 270 -3.34 -17.08 -5.65
N TYR A 271 -2.72 -16.26 -4.79
CA TYR A 271 -1.42 -15.65 -5.04
C TYR A 271 -0.35 -16.02 -3.99
N GLY A 272 -0.71 -16.79 -2.95
CA GLY A 272 0.23 -17.31 -1.97
C GLY A 272 0.60 -16.33 -0.85
N TRP A 273 0.01 -15.11 -0.82
CA TRP A 273 0.26 -14.12 0.22
C TRP A 273 -1.04 -13.43 0.67
N ASN A 274 -1.03 -12.82 1.84
CA ASN A 274 -2.19 -12.13 2.41
C ASN A 274 -1.85 -10.71 2.88
N PHE A 275 -2.89 -9.92 3.13
CA PHE A 275 -2.73 -8.50 3.46
C PHE A 275 -2.10 -8.24 4.83
N ASP A 276 -2.24 -9.18 5.77
CA ASP A 276 -1.68 -9.04 7.13
C ASP A 276 -0.18 -9.28 7.14
N GLU A 277 0.32 -10.25 6.37
CA GLU A 277 1.76 -10.52 6.28
C GLU A 277 2.50 -9.49 5.44
N ALA A 278 1.84 -8.86 4.47
CA ALA A 278 2.38 -7.79 3.64
C ALA A 278 2.49 -6.47 4.44
N SER A 279 3.43 -6.44 5.38
CA SER A 279 3.53 -5.44 6.44
C SER A 279 4.89 -4.75 6.47
N ALA A 280 4.95 -3.51 5.95
CA ALA A 280 6.14 -2.67 6.01
C ALA A 280 6.55 -2.37 7.46
N ILE A 281 5.60 -2.08 8.34
CA ILE A 281 5.88 -1.78 9.74
C ILE A 281 6.50 -2.97 10.49
N SER A 282 6.12 -4.20 10.14
CA SER A 282 6.70 -5.42 10.70
C SER A 282 8.15 -5.63 10.25
N GLN A 283 8.47 -5.27 9.02
CA GLN A 283 9.83 -5.38 8.46
C GLN A 283 10.73 -4.24 8.92
N VAL A 284 10.23 -3.01 8.97
CA VAL A 284 10.95 -1.84 9.51
C VAL A 284 11.41 -2.08 10.96
N LYS A 285 10.61 -2.79 11.76
CA LYS A 285 10.98 -3.18 13.12
C LYS A 285 12.24 -4.05 13.19
N LYS A 286 12.51 -4.85 12.14
CA LYS A 286 13.68 -5.74 12.04
C LYS A 286 14.89 -5.03 11.44
N CYS A 287 14.70 -3.90 10.74
CA CYS A 287 15.75 -3.21 9.98
C CYS A 287 16.80 -2.58 10.90
N PRO A 288 18.09 -2.99 10.83
CA PRO A 288 19.15 -2.37 11.61
C PRO A 288 19.82 -1.18 10.88
N TYR A 289 19.48 -0.97 9.61
CA TYR A 289 20.15 -0.02 8.72
C TYR A 289 19.53 1.38 8.81
N PRO A 290 20.28 2.45 8.42
CA PRO A 290 19.72 3.79 8.33
C PRO A 290 18.49 3.85 7.43
N MET A 291 17.47 4.59 7.87
CA MET A 291 16.24 4.81 7.10
C MET A 291 15.80 6.26 7.19
N PHE A 292 15.48 6.85 6.04
CA PHE A 292 14.95 8.19 5.93
C PHE A 292 13.52 8.12 5.43
N PHE A 293 12.60 8.67 6.22
CA PHE A 293 11.19 8.76 5.91
C PHE A 293 10.86 10.16 5.42
N ILE A 294 10.17 10.26 4.29
CA ILE A 294 9.68 11.49 3.68
C ILE A 294 8.17 11.33 3.49
N HIS A 295 7.38 12.37 3.81
CA HIS A 295 5.93 12.30 3.62
C HIS A 295 5.31 13.70 3.51
N GLY A 296 4.27 13.85 2.69
CA GLY A 296 3.48 15.07 2.60
C GLY A 296 2.52 15.23 3.78
N ASP A 297 2.35 16.47 4.30
CA ASP A 297 1.42 16.72 5.40
C ASP A 297 -0.06 16.75 4.98
N ASN A 298 -0.33 16.79 3.68
CA ASN A 298 -1.67 16.76 3.08
C ASN A 298 -1.91 15.49 2.24
N ASP A 299 -1.17 14.41 2.53
CA ASP A 299 -1.38 13.14 1.85
C ASP A 299 -2.66 12.48 2.37
N THR A 300 -3.66 12.35 1.47
CA THR A 300 -4.96 11.74 1.75
C THR A 300 -5.09 10.36 1.13
N PHE A 301 -4.14 9.96 0.29
CA PHE A 301 -4.10 8.62 -0.31
C PHE A 301 -3.39 7.65 0.63
N VAL A 302 -2.13 7.91 0.99
CA VAL A 302 -1.45 7.26 2.11
C VAL A 302 -1.42 8.25 3.27
N PRO A 303 -2.32 8.13 4.26
CA PRO A 303 -2.42 9.12 5.33
C PRO A 303 -1.11 9.35 6.08
N THR A 304 -0.74 10.63 6.30
CA THR A 304 0.51 11.04 6.96
C THR A 304 0.72 10.37 8.33
N GLU A 305 -0.37 9.96 9.01
CA GLU A 305 -0.28 9.20 10.26
C GLU A 305 0.48 7.87 10.10
N MET A 306 0.47 7.27 8.91
CA MET A 306 1.20 6.03 8.66
C MET A 306 2.71 6.20 8.83
N VAL A 307 3.29 7.30 8.32
CA VAL A 307 4.74 7.55 8.47
C VAL A 307 5.13 7.79 9.93
N HIS A 308 4.26 8.41 10.73
CA HIS A 308 4.53 8.59 12.17
C HIS A 308 4.59 7.25 12.90
N ARG A 309 3.71 6.30 12.56
CA ARG A 309 3.73 4.94 13.09
C ARG A 309 4.99 4.18 12.67
N LEU A 310 5.41 4.29 11.40
CA LEU A 310 6.62 3.70 10.85
C LEU A 310 7.87 4.26 11.55
N TYR A 311 7.99 5.58 11.61
CA TYR A 311 9.11 6.26 12.27
C TYR A 311 9.21 5.89 13.76
N LYS A 312 8.09 5.83 14.47
CA LYS A 312 8.07 5.40 15.87
C LYS A 312 8.56 3.97 16.06
N THR A 313 8.23 3.08 15.11
CA THR A 313 8.56 1.64 15.18
C THR A 313 10.01 1.36 14.82
N LYS A 314 10.58 2.10 13.88
CA LYS A 314 11.97 1.96 13.44
C LYS A 314 12.94 2.32 14.57
N SER A 315 13.91 1.41 14.86
CA SER A 315 15.06 1.72 15.72
C SER A 315 16.00 2.71 15.03
N GLU A 316 16.90 3.35 15.80
CA GLU A 316 17.96 4.17 15.20
C GLU A 316 18.91 3.30 14.35
N PRO A 317 19.60 3.86 13.33
CA PRO A 317 19.48 5.25 12.85
C PRO A 317 18.29 5.49 11.95
N LYS A 318 17.61 6.63 12.13
CA LYS A 318 16.45 7.04 11.34
C LYS A 318 16.33 8.56 11.23
N GLN A 319 15.71 9.03 10.17
CA GLN A 319 15.36 10.44 9.97
C GLN A 319 13.92 10.57 9.47
N LEU A 320 13.27 11.69 9.73
CA LEU A 320 11.92 12.01 9.25
C LEU A 320 11.88 13.44 8.73
N TRP A 321 11.28 13.63 7.57
CA TRP A 321 10.96 14.92 7.00
C TRP A 321 9.52 14.95 6.50
N ILE A 322 8.71 15.82 7.10
CA ILE A 322 7.33 16.06 6.67
C ILE A 322 7.34 17.30 5.78
N THR A 323 7.01 17.11 4.50
CA THR A 323 6.93 18.19 3.51
C THR A 323 5.61 18.95 3.65
N LYS A 324 5.68 20.28 3.66
CA LYS A 324 4.55 21.17 3.92
C LYS A 324 3.70 21.40 2.67
N ASN A 325 2.37 21.45 2.86
CA ASN A 325 1.38 21.67 1.79
C ASN A 325 1.55 20.68 0.61
N THR A 326 1.85 19.43 0.93
CA THR A 326 2.24 18.43 -0.05
C THR A 326 1.32 17.22 0.03
N GLY A 327 0.75 16.84 -1.11
CA GLY A 327 -0.07 15.63 -1.27
C GLY A 327 0.80 14.40 -1.57
N HIS A 328 0.12 13.30 -1.95
CA HIS A 328 0.75 12.02 -2.22
C HIS A 328 1.81 12.09 -3.33
N ALA A 329 3.00 11.54 -3.08
CA ALA A 329 4.12 11.44 -4.03
C ALA A 329 4.60 12.78 -4.64
N GLN A 330 4.31 13.92 -3.99
CA GLN A 330 4.65 15.24 -4.53
C GLN A 330 5.82 15.93 -3.81
N SER A 331 6.48 15.25 -2.87
CA SER A 331 7.57 15.83 -2.08
C SER A 331 8.72 16.35 -2.96
N TYR A 332 9.17 15.55 -3.92
CA TYR A 332 10.21 15.98 -4.86
C TYR A 332 9.76 17.15 -5.76
N LYS A 333 8.54 17.06 -6.30
CA LYS A 333 7.99 18.08 -7.22
C LYS A 333 7.85 19.45 -6.54
N ASN A 334 7.29 19.46 -5.33
CA ASN A 334 6.96 20.71 -4.63
C ASN A 334 8.15 21.32 -3.89
N HIS A 335 9.14 20.50 -3.47
CA HIS A 335 10.28 20.93 -2.64
C HIS A 335 11.62 20.46 -3.20
N ARG A 336 11.79 20.51 -4.51
CA ARG A 336 12.90 19.87 -5.23
C ARG A 336 14.29 20.16 -4.66
N GLU A 337 14.63 21.43 -4.48
CA GLU A 337 15.96 21.80 -3.97
C GLU A 337 16.19 21.30 -2.55
N GLU A 338 15.19 21.47 -1.68
CA GLU A 338 15.25 20.97 -0.31
C GLU A 338 15.33 19.44 -0.28
N TYR A 339 14.55 18.75 -1.13
CA TYR A 339 14.57 17.30 -1.29
C TYR A 339 15.98 16.80 -1.64
N ILE A 340 16.59 17.38 -2.67
CA ILE A 340 17.96 17.04 -3.10
C ILE A 340 18.95 17.28 -1.96
N ASN A 341 18.84 18.40 -1.22
CA ASN A 341 19.71 18.70 -0.10
C ASN A 341 19.52 17.73 1.08
N LYS A 342 18.27 17.37 1.41
CA LYS A 342 17.96 16.38 2.45
C LYS A 342 18.52 14.99 2.10
N ILE A 343 18.34 14.55 0.85
CA ILE A 343 18.95 13.29 0.40
C ILE A 343 20.48 13.36 0.44
N ARG A 344 21.09 14.48 0.00
CA ARG A 344 22.55 14.68 0.06
C ARG A 344 23.07 14.60 1.50
N GLU A 345 22.41 15.28 2.43
CA GLU A 345 22.73 15.22 3.84
C GLU A 345 22.64 13.80 4.38
N TYR A 346 21.53 13.11 4.12
CA TYR A 346 21.29 11.75 4.58
C TYR A 346 22.32 10.75 4.06
N ILE A 347 22.64 10.77 2.75
CA ILE A 347 23.62 9.83 2.18
C ILE A 347 25.06 10.15 2.54
N SER A 348 25.35 11.37 3.04
CA SER A 348 26.69 11.81 3.47
C SER A 348 26.91 11.65 4.97
N THR A 349 25.84 11.45 5.76
CA THR A 349 25.93 11.27 7.21
C THR A 349 26.69 9.98 7.54
N ASN A 350 27.70 10.08 8.40
CA ASN A 350 28.40 8.89 8.91
C ASN A 350 27.61 8.31 10.08
N TYR A 351 26.94 7.21 9.84
CA TYR A 351 26.28 6.45 10.91
C TYR A 351 27.29 5.47 11.49
N GLU A 352 27.72 5.71 12.74
CA GLU A 352 28.57 4.77 13.45
C GLU A 352 27.88 3.39 13.54
N LYS A 353 28.64 2.32 13.22
CA LYS A 353 28.14 0.94 13.23
C LYS A 353 28.12 0.38 14.64
#